data_98f838d987fd9270b199f90a37daa334
#
_entry.id   98f838d987fd9270b199f90a37daa334
#
_cell.length_a   1.000
_cell.length_b   1.000
_cell.length_c   1.000
_cell.angle_alpha   90.00
_cell.angle_beta   90.00
_cell.angle_gamma   90.00
#
_symmetry.space_group_name_H-M   'P 1'
#
loop_
_entity.id
_entity.type
_entity.pdbx_description
1 polymer ?
#
loop_
_entity_poly.entity_id
_entity_poly.type
_entity_poly.pdbx_seq_one_letter_code
_entity_poly.pdbx_strand_id
1 'polypeptide(L)'
;MEMTQDTNNIKIFDTTMRDGEQSPGASMNIEEKIKIAQALETLGVDIIEAGFPAASKGDFNAVKEISSIIKKSQVCALSRASQNDIQSAADALKNAAQPRIHTFISTSELHMKHKLQLDPDQVYQKVIDSVSFARNLCDDVEWSCEDGTRTNLDFMCKTVEAAX
;
A
#
# COMPACT_ATOMS: atom_id res chain seq x y z
N MET A 1 20.64 -10.81 -20.94
CA MET A 1 21.41 -10.41 -19.75
C MET A 1 20.54 -10.69 -18.54
N GLU A 2 20.78 -11.85 -17.88
CA GLU A 2 20.03 -12.23 -16.70
C GLU A 2 20.43 -11.29 -15.56
N MET A 3 19.48 -10.46 -15.12
CA MET A 3 19.66 -9.69 -13.88
C MET A 3 19.63 -10.71 -12.72
N THR A 4 20.79 -11.03 -12.20
CA THR A 4 20.86 -11.78 -10.95
C THR A 4 20.24 -10.88 -9.87
N GLN A 5 19.03 -11.22 -9.44
CA GLN A 5 18.46 -10.58 -8.26
C GLN A 5 19.41 -10.84 -7.10
N ASP A 6 19.89 -9.79 -6.48
CA ASP A 6 20.66 -9.89 -5.25
C ASP A 6 19.71 -10.34 -4.13
N THR A 7 19.66 -11.65 -3.94
CA THR A 7 18.74 -12.28 -2.98
C THR A 7 19.07 -11.98 -1.52
N ASN A 8 20.14 -11.26 -1.26
CA ASN A 8 20.58 -10.92 0.10
C ASN A 8 20.21 -9.49 0.53
N ASN A 9 19.48 -8.74 -0.32
CA ASN A 9 19.14 -7.37 -0.02
C ASN A 9 17.80 -7.30 0.73
N ILE A 10 17.84 -6.86 2.01
CA ILE A 10 16.65 -6.64 2.83
C ILE A 10 16.19 -5.20 2.61
N LYS A 11 14.93 -5.01 2.27
CA LYS A 11 14.32 -3.69 2.14
C LYS A 11 13.56 -3.31 3.41
N ILE A 12 13.74 -2.10 3.87
CA ILE A 12 13.01 -1.55 5.02
C ILE A 12 11.80 -0.77 4.53
N PHE A 13 10.62 -1.21 4.97
CA PHE A 13 9.33 -0.60 4.65
C PHE A 13 8.82 0.11 5.90
N ASP A 14 8.74 1.43 5.87
CA ASP A 14 8.30 2.25 7.01
C ASP A 14 6.82 2.63 6.85
N THR A 15 6.03 2.38 7.89
CA THR A 15 4.59 2.66 7.90
C THR A 15 4.20 3.71 8.95
N THR A 16 5.16 4.51 9.42
CA THR A 16 4.91 5.54 10.44
C THR A 16 3.76 6.47 10.05
N MET A 17 3.73 6.92 8.80
CA MET A 17 2.75 7.91 8.34
C MET A 17 1.45 7.30 7.85
N ARG A 18 1.30 5.97 7.91
CA ARG A 18 0.05 5.29 7.56
C ARG A 18 -0.47 4.52 8.77
N ASP A 19 0.16 3.40 9.11
CA ASP A 19 -0.29 2.56 10.24
C ASP A 19 -0.01 3.25 11.58
N GLY A 20 1.16 3.86 11.72
CA GLY A 20 1.55 4.58 12.93
C GLY A 20 0.61 5.74 13.25
N GLU A 21 0.16 6.47 12.23
CA GLU A 21 -0.75 7.60 12.41
C GLU A 21 -2.15 7.19 12.91
N GLN A 22 -2.52 5.91 12.76
CA GLN A 22 -3.79 5.40 13.28
C GLN A 22 -3.82 5.28 14.80
N SER A 23 -2.67 5.40 15.46
CA SER A 23 -2.59 5.37 16.92
C SER A 23 -3.26 6.63 17.51
N PRO A 24 -4.00 6.51 18.62
CA PRO A 24 -4.64 7.68 19.25
C PRO A 24 -3.60 8.76 19.61
N GLY A 25 -3.85 9.99 19.16
CA GLY A 25 -2.97 11.13 19.45
C GLY A 25 -1.78 11.26 18.51
N ALA A 26 -1.66 10.40 17.50
CA ALA A 26 -0.53 10.41 16.57
C ALA A 26 -0.84 11.14 15.25
N SER A 27 -1.97 11.81 15.15
CA SER A 27 -2.34 12.57 13.94
C SER A 27 -1.34 13.68 13.65
N MET A 28 -0.95 13.81 12.40
CA MET A 28 0.07 14.76 11.95
C MET A 28 -0.50 15.69 10.89
N ASN A 29 -0.07 16.95 10.94
CA ASN A 29 -0.35 17.86 9.84
C ASN A 29 0.61 17.61 8.67
N ILE A 30 0.32 18.22 7.53
CA ILE A 30 1.09 17.98 6.30
C ILE A 30 2.57 18.38 6.45
N GLU A 31 2.86 19.46 7.18
CA GLU A 31 4.23 19.94 7.40
C GLU A 31 5.04 18.93 8.22
N GLU A 32 4.40 18.36 9.24
CA GLU A 32 5.01 17.31 10.07
C GLU A 32 5.28 16.06 9.23
N LYS A 33 4.33 15.63 8.41
CA LYS A 33 4.48 14.47 7.51
C LYS A 33 5.66 14.68 6.53
N ILE A 34 5.81 15.88 5.97
CA ILE A 34 6.91 16.22 5.08
C ILE A 34 8.27 16.08 5.81
N LYS A 35 8.37 16.63 7.04
CA LYS A 35 9.61 16.52 7.81
C LYS A 35 9.96 15.06 8.14
N ILE A 36 8.95 14.25 8.50
CA ILE A 36 9.15 12.83 8.78
C ILE A 36 9.60 12.10 7.52
N ALA A 37 8.95 12.34 6.38
CA ALA A 37 9.32 11.71 5.12
C ALA A 37 10.79 12.01 4.75
N GLN A 38 11.21 13.26 4.89
CA GLN A 38 12.60 13.67 4.62
C GLN A 38 13.57 13.02 5.60
N ALA A 39 13.20 12.91 6.88
CA ALA A 39 14.03 12.24 7.88
C ALA A 39 14.19 10.74 7.57
N LEU A 40 13.10 10.07 7.18
CA LEU A 40 13.11 8.65 6.79
C LEU A 40 13.99 8.43 5.56
N GLU A 41 13.87 9.31 4.55
CA GLU A 41 14.73 9.24 3.37
C GLU A 41 16.21 9.45 3.73
N THR A 42 16.49 10.39 4.64
CA THR A 42 17.87 10.65 5.12
C THR A 42 18.41 9.43 5.89
N LEU A 43 17.56 8.77 6.67
CA LEU A 43 17.90 7.55 7.39
C LEU A 43 18.21 6.39 6.45
N GLY A 44 17.74 6.45 5.20
CA GLY A 44 17.99 5.41 4.20
C GLY A 44 16.91 4.34 4.16
N VAL A 45 15.70 4.66 4.60
CA VAL A 45 14.53 3.76 4.47
C VAL A 45 14.25 3.54 2.98
N ASP A 46 14.04 2.29 2.58
CA ASP A 46 13.83 1.95 1.16
C ASP A 46 12.45 2.38 0.67
N ILE A 47 11.41 2.12 1.48
CA ILE A 47 10.01 2.37 1.10
C ILE A 47 9.31 3.12 2.23
N ILE A 48 8.64 4.22 1.90
CA ILE A 48 7.89 5.05 2.84
C ILE A 48 6.40 4.96 2.47
N GLU A 49 5.58 4.32 3.31
CA GLU A 49 4.13 4.31 3.12
C GLU A 49 3.58 5.64 3.63
N ALA A 50 3.30 6.54 2.69
CA ALA A 50 3.06 7.95 2.97
C ALA A 50 1.62 8.25 3.44
N GLY A 51 0.70 7.32 3.23
CA GLY A 51 -0.67 7.49 3.66
C GLY A 51 -1.69 6.72 2.83
N PHE A 52 -2.97 7.11 3.01
CA PHE A 52 -4.12 6.47 2.37
C PHE A 52 -4.93 7.54 1.60
N PRO A 53 -4.59 7.81 0.33
CA PRO A 53 -5.18 8.94 -0.41
C PRO A 53 -6.71 8.96 -0.50
N ALA A 54 -7.33 7.78 -0.56
CA ALA A 54 -8.79 7.69 -0.65
C ALA A 54 -9.51 7.96 0.68
N ALA A 55 -8.78 8.02 1.81
CA ALA A 55 -9.39 8.23 3.12
C ALA A 55 -9.91 9.66 3.30
N SER A 56 -9.16 10.65 2.80
CA SER A 56 -9.56 12.07 2.92
C SER A 56 -8.78 12.93 1.91
N LYS A 57 -9.30 14.14 1.66
CA LYS A 57 -8.60 15.11 0.84
C LYS A 57 -7.25 15.52 1.46
N GLY A 58 -7.17 15.54 2.80
CA GLY A 58 -5.93 15.83 3.51
C GLY A 58 -4.87 14.77 3.26
N ASP A 59 -5.27 13.49 3.35
CA ASP A 59 -4.36 12.37 3.08
C ASP A 59 -3.91 12.37 1.63
N PHE A 60 -4.82 12.61 0.68
CA PHE A 60 -4.48 12.73 -0.73
C PHE A 60 -3.40 13.79 -0.94
N ASN A 61 -3.62 15.00 -0.38
CA ASN A 61 -2.67 16.10 -0.54
C ASN A 61 -1.32 15.80 0.12
N ALA A 62 -1.32 15.17 1.30
CA ALA A 62 -0.09 14.81 1.98
C ALA A 62 0.75 13.83 1.15
N VAL A 63 0.13 12.76 0.63
CA VAL A 63 0.82 11.79 -0.23
C VAL A 63 1.36 12.47 -1.49
N LYS A 64 0.55 13.34 -2.11
CA LYS A 64 0.94 14.08 -3.32
C LYS A 64 2.16 14.97 -3.08
N GLU A 65 2.18 15.70 -1.96
CA GLU A 65 3.33 16.56 -1.62
C GLU A 65 4.59 15.74 -1.32
N ILE A 66 4.46 14.66 -0.53
CA ILE A 66 5.57 13.75 -0.24
C ILE A 66 6.12 13.16 -1.54
N SER A 67 5.24 12.74 -2.46
CA SER A 67 5.63 12.19 -3.77
C SER A 67 6.47 13.18 -4.59
N SER A 68 6.21 14.47 -4.44
CA SER A 68 6.94 15.47 -5.22
C SER A 68 8.35 15.76 -4.68
N ILE A 69 8.58 15.52 -3.37
CA ILE A 69 9.84 15.90 -2.71
C ILE A 69 10.80 14.73 -2.47
N ILE A 70 10.29 13.52 -2.23
CA ILE A 70 11.12 12.33 -1.97
C ILE A 70 11.68 11.81 -3.30
N LYS A 71 13.00 11.53 -3.35
CA LYS A 71 13.69 11.15 -4.58
C LYS A 71 14.46 9.84 -4.50
N LYS A 72 14.93 9.46 -3.32
CA LYS A 72 15.77 8.27 -3.13
C LYS A 72 14.93 7.08 -2.64
N SER A 73 14.08 7.32 -1.63
CA SER A 73 13.16 6.30 -1.14
C SER A 73 11.99 6.14 -2.10
N GLN A 74 11.44 4.95 -2.17
CA GLN A 74 10.20 4.66 -2.88
C GLN A 74 9.02 5.19 -2.05
N VAL A 75 8.08 5.88 -2.69
CA VAL A 75 6.87 6.38 -2.01
C VAL A 75 5.72 5.43 -2.30
N CYS A 76 5.11 4.94 -1.24
CA CYS A 76 4.01 3.97 -1.29
C CYS A 76 2.71 4.62 -0.80
N ALA A 77 1.60 4.28 -1.44
CA ALA A 77 0.26 4.73 -1.03
C ALA A 77 -0.68 3.54 -0.88
N LEU A 78 -1.42 3.51 0.24
CA LEU A 78 -2.37 2.44 0.53
C LEU A 78 -3.69 2.66 -0.23
N SER A 79 -4.30 1.56 -0.67
CA SER A 79 -5.63 1.55 -1.29
C SER A 79 -6.37 0.26 -0.95
N ARG A 80 -7.67 0.36 -0.73
CA ARG A 80 -8.52 -0.84 -0.69
C ARG A 80 -8.61 -1.43 -2.10
N ALA A 81 -9.04 -2.69 -2.17
CA ALA A 81 -9.22 -3.41 -3.44
C ALA A 81 -10.44 -2.88 -4.20
N SER A 82 -10.42 -1.60 -4.57
CA SER A 82 -11.45 -0.94 -5.38
C SER A 82 -10.79 -0.01 -6.39
N GLN A 83 -11.37 0.08 -7.58
CA GLN A 83 -10.81 0.93 -8.64
C GLN A 83 -10.67 2.39 -8.21
N ASN A 84 -11.65 2.91 -7.46
CA ASN A 84 -11.62 4.30 -7.02
C ASN A 84 -10.46 4.58 -6.06
N ASP A 85 -10.22 3.69 -5.10
CA ASP A 85 -9.11 3.84 -4.15
C ASP A 85 -7.76 3.73 -4.86
N ILE A 86 -7.63 2.74 -5.74
CA ILE A 86 -6.40 2.48 -6.49
C ILE A 86 -6.09 3.67 -7.42
N GLN A 87 -7.12 4.21 -8.10
CA GLN A 87 -6.95 5.40 -8.94
C GLN A 87 -6.51 6.60 -8.10
N SER A 88 -7.12 6.79 -6.92
CA SER A 88 -6.73 7.87 -6.00
C SER A 88 -5.27 7.75 -5.56
N ALA A 89 -4.82 6.52 -5.28
CA ALA A 89 -3.41 6.27 -4.94
C ALA A 89 -2.49 6.61 -6.12
N ALA A 90 -2.83 6.15 -7.31
CA ALA A 90 -2.05 6.44 -8.53
C ALA A 90 -1.96 7.95 -8.79
N ASP A 91 -3.08 8.67 -8.66
CA ASP A 91 -3.13 10.11 -8.89
C ASP A 91 -2.27 10.88 -7.87
N ALA A 92 -2.28 10.44 -6.59
CA ALA A 92 -1.46 11.07 -5.55
C ALA A 92 0.03 10.78 -5.76
N LEU A 93 0.37 9.61 -6.32
CA LEU A 93 1.76 9.19 -6.58
C LEU A 93 2.32 9.70 -7.91
N LYS A 94 1.55 10.42 -8.70
CA LYS A 94 1.90 10.80 -10.08
C LYS A 94 3.27 11.46 -10.21
N ASN A 95 3.70 12.21 -9.19
CA ASN A 95 4.98 12.93 -9.22
C ASN A 95 6.10 12.21 -8.47
N ALA A 96 5.84 11.00 -7.97
CA ALA A 96 6.86 10.22 -7.25
C ALA A 96 7.97 9.77 -8.21
N ALA A 97 9.21 9.87 -7.76
CA ALA A 97 10.35 9.35 -8.52
C ALA A 97 10.29 7.83 -8.65
N GLN A 98 9.83 7.17 -7.58
CA GLN A 98 9.67 5.72 -7.51
C GLN A 98 8.34 5.43 -6.81
N PRO A 99 7.23 5.32 -7.55
CA PRO A 99 5.93 5.06 -6.93
C PRO A 99 5.71 3.58 -6.62
N ARG A 100 4.91 3.29 -5.59
CA ARG A 100 4.37 1.95 -5.30
C ARG A 100 2.91 2.09 -4.87
N ILE A 101 2.03 1.28 -5.43
CA ILE A 101 0.65 1.16 -4.97
C ILE A 101 0.56 -0.08 -4.08
N HIS A 102 0.10 0.10 -2.84
CA HIS A 102 -0.17 -0.99 -1.92
C HIS A 102 -1.68 -1.20 -1.85
N THR A 103 -2.18 -2.32 -2.38
CA THR A 103 -3.59 -2.65 -2.29
C THR A 103 -3.82 -3.85 -1.37
N PHE A 104 -4.96 -3.88 -0.69
CA PHE A 104 -5.26 -4.93 0.29
C PHE A 104 -6.74 -5.29 0.30
N ILE A 105 -7.02 -6.49 0.76
CA ILE A 105 -8.39 -6.93 1.06
C ILE A 105 -8.33 -7.93 2.21
N SER A 106 -9.38 -7.93 3.05
CA SER A 106 -9.49 -8.91 4.14
C SER A 106 -9.75 -10.30 3.60
N THR A 107 -9.00 -11.29 4.11
CA THR A 107 -9.10 -12.68 3.66
C THR A 107 -9.59 -13.65 4.75
N SER A 108 -9.76 -13.18 6.00
CA SER A 108 -10.28 -14.03 7.06
C SER A 108 -11.79 -14.26 6.91
N GLU A 109 -12.26 -15.43 7.30
CA GLU A 109 -13.69 -15.78 7.27
C GLU A 109 -14.52 -14.74 8.03
N LEU A 110 -14.00 -14.30 9.19
CA LEU A 110 -14.66 -13.29 10.01
C LEU A 110 -14.92 -12.01 9.22
N HIS A 111 -13.89 -11.47 8.57
CA HIS A 111 -14.01 -10.21 7.83
C HIS A 111 -14.73 -10.38 6.51
N MET A 112 -14.55 -11.50 5.81
CA MET A 112 -15.30 -11.76 4.57
C MET A 112 -16.80 -11.74 4.86
N LYS A 113 -17.22 -12.44 5.94
CA LYS A 113 -18.63 -12.57 6.29
C LYS A 113 -19.23 -11.27 6.84
N HIS A 114 -18.56 -10.61 7.80
CA HIS A 114 -19.17 -9.52 8.59
C HIS A 114 -18.79 -8.13 8.11
N LYS A 115 -17.61 -7.95 7.51
CA LYS A 115 -17.11 -6.66 7.04
C LYS A 115 -17.38 -6.47 5.55
N LEU A 116 -16.94 -7.43 4.73
CA LEU A 116 -17.04 -7.33 3.28
C LEU A 116 -18.39 -7.81 2.74
N GLN A 117 -19.02 -8.77 3.44
CA GLN A 117 -20.25 -9.44 3.02
C GLN A 117 -20.05 -10.11 1.64
N LEU A 118 -18.90 -10.77 1.48
CA LEU A 118 -18.49 -11.45 0.26
C LEU A 118 -18.11 -12.89 0.59
N ASP A 119 -18.33 -13.80 -0.36
CA ASP A 119 -17.85 -15.16 -0.26
C ASP A 119 -16.36 -15.25 -0.71
N PRO A 120 -15.68 -16.37 -0.42
CA PRO A 120 -14.25 -16.50 -0.76
C PRO A 120 -13.95 -16.37 -2.26
N ASP A 121 -14.83 -16.85 -3.14
CA ASP A 121 -14.58 -16.74 -4.58
C ASP A 121 -14.68 -15.29 -5.05
N GLN A 122 -15.60 -14.52 -4.48
CA GLN A 122 -15.72 -13.09 -4.75
C GLN A 122 -14.48 -12.32 -4.26
N VAL A 123 -13.97 -12.68 -3.08
CA VAL A 123 -12.73 -12.06 -2.55
C VAL A 123 -11.55 -12.43 -3.44
N TYR A 124 -11.43 -13.69 -3.82
CA TYR A 124 -10.38 -14.15 -4.74
C TYR A 124 -10.40 -13.35 -6.05
N GLN A 125 -11.59 -13.18 -6.64
CA GLN A 125 -11.70 -12.39 -7.88
C GLN A 125 -11.29 -10.93 -7.66
N LYS A 126 -11.66 -10.35 -6.53
CA LYS A 126 -11.24 -8.97 -6.19
C LYS A 126 -9.73 -8.83 -6.03
N VAL A 127 -9.02 -9.87 -5.57
CA VAL A 127 -7.55 -9.85 -5.52
C VAL A 127 -7.02 -9.68 -6.95
N ILE A 128 -7.45 -10.55 -7.86
CA ILE A 128 -7.02 -10.52 -9.26
C ILE A 128 -7.32 -9.16 -9.91
N ASP A 129 -8.58 -8.71 -9.78
CA ASP A 129 -9.03 -7.47 -10.42
C ASP A 129 -8.27 -6.24 -9.90
N SER A 130 -8.08 -6.17 -8.57
CA SER A 130 -7.43 -4.99 -7.96
C SER A 130 -5.94 -4.94 -8.28
N VAL A 131 -5.25 -6.07 -8.20
CA VAL A 131 -3.81 -6.12 -8.53
C VAL A 131 -3.60 -5.83 -10.01
N SER A 132 -4.40 -6.43 -10.89
CA SER A 132 -4.33 -6.17 -12.34
C SER A 132 -4.59 -4.70 -12.65
N PHE A 133 -5.60 -4.10 -12.01
CA PHE A 133 -5.91 -2.67 -12.21
C PHE A 133 -4.75 -1.79 -11.71
N ALA A 134 -4.20 -2.09 -10.54
CA ALA A 134 -3.06 -1.33 -9.99
C ALA A 134 -1.83 -1.44 -10.92
N ARG A 135 -1.56 -2.65 -11.46
CA ARG A 135 -0.43 -2.88 -12.38
C ARG A 135 -0.56 -2.09 -13.69
N ASN A 136 -1.76 -1.80 -14.12
CA ASN A 136 -1.97 -0.95 -15.31
C ASN A 136 -1.61 0.52 -15.02
N LEU A 137 -1.54 0.92 -13.75
CA LEU A 137 -1.27 2.31 -13.35
C LEU A 137 0.14 2.50 -12.77
N CYS A 138 0.76 1.44 -12.26
CA CYS A 138 2.04 1.51 -11.55
C CYS A 138 2.81 0.20 -11.74
N ASP A 139 4.10 0.32 -12.08
CA ASP A 139 4.96 -0.87 -12.30
C ASP A 139 5.30 -1.63 -11.02
N ASP A 140 5.17 -1.00 -9.86
CA ASP A 140 5.47 -1.63 -8.58
C ASP A 140 4.18 -1.66 -7.74
N VAL A 141 3.67 -2.86 -7.52
CA VAL A 141 2.44 -3.09 -6.74
C VAL A 141 2.73 -4.06 -5.62
N GLU A 142 2.30 -3.69 -4.42
CA GLU A 142 2.30 -4.55 -3.25
C GLU A 142 0.86 -4.97 -2.96
N TRP A 143 0.67 -6.24 -2.61
CA TRP A 143 -0.62 -6.73 -2.15
C TRP A 143 -0.47 -7.34 -0.77
N SER A 144 -1.45 -7.11 0.11
CA SER A 144 -1.47 -7.74 1.43
C SER A 144 -2.86 -8.25 1.80
N CYS A 145 -2.84 -9.35 2.57
CA CYS A 145 -4.05 -9.97 3.10
C CYS A 145 -4.35 -9.38 4.49
N GLU A 146 -5.34 -8.49 4.57
CA GLU A 146 -5.76 -7.94 5.87
C GLU A 146 -6.33 -9.08 6.72
N ASP A 147 -5.95 -9.07 8.00
CA ASP A 147 -6.34 -10.11 8.97
C ASP A 147 -5.79 -11.48 8.56
N GLY A 148 -4.59 -11.49 7.99
CA GLY A 148 -3.95 -12.69 7.46
C GLY A 148 -3.71 -13.77 8.52
N THR A 149 -3.40 -13.38 9.76
CA THR A 149 -3.13 -14.36 10.83
C THR A 149 -4.37 -15.17 11.23
N ARG A 150 -5.58 -14.70 10.89
CA ARG A 150 -6.83 -15.44 11.09
C ARG A 150 -7.35 -16.07 9.79
N THR A 151 -6.65 -15.89 8.70
CA THR A 151 -7.06 -16.45 7.40
C THR A 151 -6.75 -17.96 7.35
N ASN A 152 -7.66 -18.74 6.77
CA ASN A 152 -7.39 -20.13 6.44
C ASN A 152 -6.14 -20.20 5.57
N LEU A 153 -5.19 -21.07 5.93
CA LEU A 153 -3.87 -21.12 5.29
C LEU A 153 -3.95 -21.43 3.79
N ASP A 154 -4.80 -22.38 3.39
CA ASP A 154 -4.93 -22.76 1.98
C ASP A 154 -5.50 -21.58 1.17
N PHE A 155 -6.48 -20.88 1.74
CA PHE A 155 -7.07 -19.70 1.08
C PHE A 155 -6.05 -18.56 0.99
N MET A 156 -5.24 -18.36 2.03
CA MET A 156 -4.17 -17.35 2.01
C MET A 156 -3.17 -17.66 0.89
N CYS A 157 -2.70 -18.92 0.81
CA CYS A 157 -1.78 -19.34 -0.25
C CYS A 157 -2.40 -19.10 -1.64
N LYS A 158 -3.67 -19.45 -1.81
CA LYS A 158 -4.40 -19.24 -3.08
C LYS A 158 -4.45 -17.76 -3.46
N THR A 159 -4.72 -16.86 -2.51
CA THR A 159 -4.83 -15.42 -2.78
C THR A 159 -3.45 -14.79 -3.02
N VAL A 160 -2.40 -15.22 -2.29
CA VAL A 160 -1.03 -14.75 -2.53
C VAL A 160 -0.56 -15.18 -3.93
N GLU A 161 -0.83 -16.43 -4.32
CA GLU A 161 -0.50 -16.94 -5.66
C GLU A 161 -1.22 -16.13 -6.75
N ALA A 162 -2.49 -15.79 -6.52
CA ALA A 162 -3.27 -14.98 -7.46
C ALA A 162 -2.73 -13.54 -7.58
N ALA A 163 -2.19 -13.00 -6.53
CA ALA A 163 -1.59 -11.67 -6.54
C ALA A 163 -0.22 -11.58 -7.24
N UNK A 164 0.27 -12.60 -7.06
CA UNK A 164 1.48 -12.71 -7.58
C UNK A 164 1.60 -12.80 -8.90
#